data_e6c04e0a95d013ee7126ef4353901a06
#
_entry.id   e6c04e0a95d013ee7126ef4353901a06
#
_cell.length_a   1.000
_cell.length_b   1.000
_cell.length_c   1.000
_cell.angle_alpha   90.00
_cell.angle_beta   90.00
_cell.angle_gamma   90.00
#
_symmetry.space_group_name_H-M   'P 1'
#
loop_
_entity.id
_entity.type
_entity.pdbx_description
1 polymer ?
#
loop_
_entity_poly.entity_id
_entity_poly.type
_entity_poly.pdbx_seq_one_letter_code
_entity_poly.pdbx_strand_id
1 'polypeptide(L)'
;MSKINELIKEMCPNGVEFKKLEDCCNILDNKRKPISKGIREMGEYPYYGANGIQDYISDYIFDGKYVLVGEDGSVQTPNGTPIVNWAIGKIWVNNHAHIIEEIDGVSLRYLYHYLQIVDVKDLIHGNIPKLNQSNFRNIK
;
A
#
# COMPACT_ATOMS: atom_id res chain seq x y z
N MET A 1 18.70 -20.29 13.65
CA MET A 1 17.84 -20.07 12.45
C MET A 1 16.44 -19.74 12.93
N SER A 2 15.78 -18.77 12.32
CA SER A 2 14.42 -18.42 12.71
C SER A 2 13.44 -19.53 12.27
N LYS A 3 12.29 -19.61 12.93
CA LYS A 3 11.22 -20.54 12.56
C LYS A 3 10.74 -20.32 11.12
N ILE A 4 10.72 -19.06 10.66
CA ILE A 4 10.37 -18.71 9.28
C ILE A 4 11.35 -19.34 8.29
N ASN A 5 12.65 -19.27 8.56
CA ASN A 5 13.68 -19.87 7.70
C ASN A 5 13.54 -21.39 7.65
N GLU A 6 13.21 -22.02 8.77
CA GLU A 6 12.97 -23.46 8.84
C GLU A 6 11.77 -23.86 7.99
N LEU A 7 10.65 -23.11 8.08
CA LEU A 7 9.45 -23.35 7.29
C LEU A 7 9.71 -23.18 5.78
N ILE A 8 10.49 -22.17 5.40
CA ILE A 8 10.85 -21.94 4.00
C ILE A 8 11.66 -23.12 3.45
N LYS A 9 12.63 -23.63 4.20
CA LYS A 9 13.42 -24.81 3.81
C LYS A 9 12.55 -26.04 3.65
N GLU A 10 11.59 -26.26 4.55
CA GLU A 10 10.72 -27.43 4.56
C GLU A 10 9.69 -27.37 3.44
N MET A 11 9.02 -26.24 3.26
CA MET A 11 7.89 -26.07 2.34
C MET A 11 8.31 -25.60 0.94
N CYS A 12 9.48 -24.99 0.82
CA CYS A 12 10.01 -24.47 -0.45
C CYS A 12 11.43 -25.01 -0.68
N PRO A 13 11.61 -26.34 -0.87
CA PRO A 13 12.94 -26.96 -0.97
C PRO A 13 13.76 -26.47 -2.17
N ASN A 14 13.10 -25.95 -3.21
CA ASN A 14 13.76 -25.40 -4.40
C ASN A 14 13.92 -23.88 -4.34
N GLY A 15 13.72 -23.27 -3.16
CA GLY A 15 13.80 -21.83 -2.94
C GLY A 15 12.46 -21.12 -3.05
N VAL A 16 12.50 -19.80 -2.84
CA VAL A 16 11.33 -18.93 -2.89
C VAL A 16 11.41 -18.07 -4.15
N GLU A 17 10.34 -18.03 -4.93
CA GLU A 17 10.25 -17.19 -6.10
C GLU A 17 9.86 -15.75 -5.70
N PHE A 18 10.62 -14.77 -6.19
CA PHE A 18 10.27 -13.35 -6.04
C PHE A 18 9.45 -12.89 -7.23
N LYS A 19 8.26 -12.37 -6.97
CA LYS A 19 7.35 -11.86 -7.99
C LYS A 19 7.20 -10.35 -7.84
N LYS A 20 6.86 -9.68 -8.95
CA LYS A 20 6.51 -8.27 -8.90
C LYS A 20 5.24 -8.07 -8.09
N LEU A 21 5.15 -6.96 -7.37
CA LEU A 21 3.98 -6.64 -6.57
C LEU A 21 2.68 -6.66 -7.40
N GLU A 22 2.72 -6.17 -8.64
CA GLU A 22 1.55 -6.16 -9.52
C GLU A 22 0.99 -7.56 -9.85
N ASP A 23 1.82 -8.59 -9.69
CA ASP A 23 1.41 -9.99 -9.90
C ASP A 23 0.86 -10.64 -8.61
N CYS A 24 0.95 -9.94 -7.47
CA CYS A 24 0.58 -10.45 -6.14
C CYS A 24 -0.69 -9.84 -5.58
N CYS A 25 -1.26 -8.83 -6.23
CA CYS A 25 -2.44 -8.11 -5.76
C CYS A 25 -3.11 -7.36 -6.90
N ASN A 26 -4.33 -6.88 -6.66
CA ASN A 26 -4.96 -5.89 -7.53
C ASN A 26 -4.59 -4.49 -7.07
N ILE A 27 -4.08 -3.66 -7.97
CA ILE A 27 -3.76 -2.25 -7.70
C ILE A 27 -4.91 -1.41 -8.21
N LEU A 28 -5.59 -0.70 -7.30
CA LEU A 28 -6.83 0.04 -7.59
C LEU A 28 -6.60 1.55 -7.75
N ASP A 29 -5.38 1.96 -8.06
CA ASP A 29 -5.00 3.38 -8.14
C ASP A 29 -5.85 4.19 -9.11
N ASN A 30 -6.34 3.58 -10.18
CA ASN A 30 -7.20 4.24 -11.15
C ASN A 30 -8.61 4.57 -10.64
N LYS A 31 -8.99 4.04 -9.46
CA LYS A 31 -10.28 4.31 -8.82
C LYS A 31 -10.20 5.36 -7.72
N ARG A 32 -9.00 5.84 -7.43
CA ARG A 32 -8.80 6.92 -6.43
C ARG A 32 -9.36 8.24 -6.95
N LYS A 33 -9.77 9.10 -6.00
CA LYS A 33 -10.29 10.43 -6.34
C LYS A 33 -9.91 11.45 -5.26
N PRO A 34 -9.11 12.47 -5.59
CA PRO A 34 -8.82 13.53 -4.64
C PRO A 34 -10.03 14.45 -4.46
N ILE A 35 -10.24 14.95 -3.24
CA ILE A 35 -11.23 15.96 -2.94
C ILE A 35 -10.54 17.12 -2.22
N SER A 36 -10.64 18.33 -2.77
CA SER A 36 -10.08 19.52 -2.15
C SER A 36 -10.68 19.74 -0.76
N LYS A 37 -9.87 20.16 0.21
CA LYS A 37 -10.30 20.35 1.60
C LYS A 37 -11.51 21.26 1.71
N GLY A 38 -11.61 22.31 0.89
CA GLY A 38 -12.71 23.28 0.93
C GLY A 38 -14.05 22.74 0.45
N ILE A 39 -14.08 21.60 -0.25
CA ILE A 39 -15.32 21.00 -0.76
C ILE A 39 -15.64 19.65 -0.10
N ARG A 40 -14.85 19.21 0.88
CA ARG A 40 -15.13 17.98 1.63
C ARG A 40 -16.27 18.23 2.61
N GLU A 41 -17.27 17.36 2.56
CA GLU A 41 -18.34 17.37 3.56
C GLU A 41 -17.93 16.45 4.71
N MET A 42 -18.06 16.94 5.95
CA MET A 42 -17.76 16.17 7.14
C MET A 42 -18.69 14.96 7.27
N GLY A 43 -18.16 13.84 7.76
CA GLY A 43 -18.92 12.59 7.92
C GLY A 43 -18.18 11.57 8.74
N GLU A 44 -18.51 10.30 8.52
CA GLU A 44 -18.01 9.17 9.33
C GLU A 44 -16.94 8.34 8.60
N TYR A 45 -16.76 8.54 7.30
CA TYR A 45 -15.90 7.67 6.51
C TYR A 45 -14.47 8.24 6.44
N PRO A 46 -13.45 7.39 6.74
CA PRO A 46 -12.06 7.84 6.67
C PRO A 46 -11.65 8.26 5.25
N TYR A 47 -10.99 9.40 5.16
CA TYR A 47 -10.37 9.92 3.94
C TYR A 47 -8.85 9.77 4.07
N TYR A 48 -8.26 8.90 3.26
CA TYR A 48 -6.84 8.54 3.35
C TYR A 48 -5.98 9.33 2.38
N GLY A 49 -4.81 9.74 2.86
CA GLY A 49 -3.73 10.27 2.07
C GLY A 49 -2.48 9.39 2.17
N ALA A 50 -1.31 9.93 1.83
CA ALA A 50 -0.05 9.19 1.77
C ALA A 50 0.36 8.56 3.11
N ASN A 51 0.02 9.17 4.23
CA ASN A 51 0.45 8.76 5.57
C ASN A 51 -0.71 8.45 6.51
N GLY A 52 -1.82 7.97 5.98
CA GLY A 52 -2.96 7.57 6.78
C GLY A 52 -4.16 8.48 6.64
N ILE A 53 -5.03 8.48 7.66
CA ILE A 53 -6.28 9.24 7.64
C ILE A 53 -5.99 10.73 7.75
N GLN A 54 -6.45 11.50 6.76
CA GLN A 54 -6.36 12.97 6.75
C GLN A 54 -7.63 13.63 7.25
N ASP A 55 -8.78 12.97 7.05
CA ASP A 55 -10.08 13.58 7.31
C ASP A 55 -11.15 12.50 7.45
N TYR A 56 -12.36 12.90 7.84
CA TYR A 56 -13.56 12.06 7.85
C TYR A 56 -14.63 12.75 7.03
N ILE A 57 -15.17 12.07 6.03
CA ILE A 57 -16.10 12.67 5.06
C ILE A 57 -17.42 11.89 4.99
N SER A 58 -18.39 12.48 4.28
CA SER A 58 -19.77 11.97 4.23
C SER A 58 -20.00 10.83 3.25
N ASP A 59 -18.98 10.47 2.44
CA ASP A 59 -19.12 9.45 1.41
C ASP A 59 -17.91 8.53 1.36
N TYR A 60 -18.00 7.43 0.62
CA TYR A 60 -16.93 6.46 0.43
C TYR A 60 -16.91 5.98 -1.02
N ILE A 61 -15.76 5.49 -1.49
CA ILE A 61 -15.60 4.91 -2.83
C ILE A 61 -15.04 3.49 -2.79
N PHE A 62 -14.61 3.02 -1.63
CA PHE A 62 -14.14 1.65 -1.44
C PHE A 62 -14.84 1.04 -0.24
N ASP A 63 -15.14 -0.25 -0.32
CA ASP A 63 -15.71 -0.99 0.81
C ASP A 63 -15.10 -2.40 0.81
N GLY A 64 -14.20 -2.66 1.75
CA GLY A 64 -13.52 -3.95 1.84
C GLY A 64 -12.28 -3.88 2.71
N LYS A 65 -11.27 -4.67 2.34
CA LYS A 65 -9.97 -4.72 3.02
C LYS A 65 -8.89 -4.31 2.05
N TYR A 66 -8.07 -3.34 2.46
CA TYR A 66 -7.06 -2.74 1.59
C TYR A 66 -5.75 -2.49 2.34
N VAL A 67 -4.66 -2.45 1.59
CA VAL A 67 -3.38 -1.92 2.06
C VAL A 67 -3.09 -0.67 1.26
N LEU A 68 -2.72 0.40 1.95
CA LEU A 68 -2.40 1.70 1.36
C LEU A 68 -0.91 1.98 1.52
N VAL A 69 -0.27 2.46 0.45
CA VAL A 69 1.17 2.75 0.44
C VAL A 69 1.38 4.16 -0.09
N GLY A 70 2.14 4.99 0.62
CA GLY A 70 2.40 6.37 0.21
C GLY A 70 2.99 6.47 -1.19
N GLU A 71 2.37 7.30 -2.06
CA GLU A 71 2.83 7.53 -3.43
C GLU A 71 3.72 8.76 -3.53
N ASP A 72 3.35 9.87 -2.89
CA ASP A 72 4.14 11.10 -2.89
C ASP A 72 4.01 11.86 -1.57
N GLY A 73 4.98 12.75 -1.31
CA GLY A 73 5.10 13.45 -0.05
C GLY A 73 5.69 12.55 1.03
N SER A 74 4.83 11.91 1.81
CA SER A 74 5.21 10.92 2.83
C SER A 74 5.26 9.53 2.20
N VAL A 75 6.44 9.09 1.73
CA VAL A 75 6.58 7.84 0.97
C VAL A 75 7.49 6.82 1.64
N GLN A 76 8.32 7.22 2.60
CA GLN A 76 9.23 6.29 3.27
C GLN A 76 9.41 6.62 4.75
N THR A 77 9.70 5.59 5.54
CA THR A 77 10.13 5.72 6.93
C THR A 77 11.60 6.13 6.98
N PRO A 78 12.14 6.53 8.15
CA PRO A 78 13.58 6.81 8.29
C PRO A 78 14.49 5.64 7.87
N ASN A 79 13.99 4.42 7.88
CA ASN A 79 14.73 3.22 7.47
C ASN A 79 14.68 2.95 5.96
N GLY A 80 13.96 3.77 5.18
CA GLY A 80 13.83 3.59 3.74
C GLY A 80 12.82 2.54 3.31
N THR A 81 11.91 2.16 4.21
CA THR A 81 10.79 1.27 3.91
C THR A 81 9.52 2.09 3.59
N PRO A 82 8.55 1.53 2.85
CA PRO A 82 7.32 2.27 2.52
C PRO A 82 6.51 2.69 3.75
N ILE A 83 5.74 3.77 3.60
CA ILE A 83 4.69 4.13 4.54
C ILE A 83 3.46 3.28 4.20
N VAL A 84 3.05 2.40 5.12
CA VAL A 84 2.01 1.39 4.87
C VAL A 84 0.90 1.52 5.90
N ASN A 85 -0.34 1.49 5.44
CA ASN A 85 -1.53 1.51 6.30
C ASN A 85 -2.48 0.38 5.93
N TRP A 86 -3.08 -0.25 6.94
CA TRP A 86 -4.15 -1.21 6.78
C TRP A 86 -5.49 -0.47 6.87
N ALA A 87 -6.34 -0.65 5.86
CA ALA A 87 -7.64 0.01 5.83
C ALA A 87 -8.76 -1.02 5.62
N ILE A 88 -9.82 -0.93 6.40
CA ILE A 88 -10.93 -1.86 6.36
C ILE A 88 -12.27 -1.11 6.41
N GLY A 89 -13.26 -1.63 5.67
CA GLY A 89 -14.60 -1.08 5.62
C GLY A 89 -14.76 -0.03 4.54
N LYS A 90 -15.65 0.93 4.78
CA LYS A 90 -15.98 1.99 3.83
C LYS A 90 -15.01 3.16 3.98
N ILE A 91 -14.25 3.43 2.93
CA ILE A 91 -13.19 4.43 2.94
C ILE A 91 -13.15 5.24 1.64
N TRP A 92 -12.45 6.36 1.68
CA TRP A 92 -12.10 7.16 0.51
C TRP A 92 -10.58 7.33 0.45
N VAL A 93 -9.99 7.23 -0.72
CA VAL A 93 -8.53 7.34 -0.90
C VAL A 93 -8.24 8.39 -1.97
N ASN A 94 -7.34 9.32 -1.66
CA ASN A 94 -6.89 10.34 -2.60
C ASN A 94 -5.73 9.82 -3.48
N ASN A 95 -5.18 10.70 -4.33
CA ASN A 95 -4.12 10.34 -5.27
C ASN A 95 -2.70 10.33 -4.66
N HIS A 96 -2.56 10.49 -3.34
CA HIS A 96 -1.26 10.47 -2.65
C HIS A 96 -0.94 9.11 -2.01
N ALA A 97 -1.80 8.13 -2.16
CA ALA A 97 -1.58 6.76 -1.68
C ALA A 97 -1.94 5.74 -2.77
N HIS A 98 -1.07 4.74 -2.94
CA HIS A 98 -1.42 3.53 -3.69
C HIS A 98 -2.41 2.71 -2.88
N ILE A 99 -3.34 2.03 -3.53
CA ILE A 99 -4.30 1.15 -2.88
C ILE A 99 -4.30 -0.23 -3.53
N ILE A 100 -4.15 -1.27 -2.71
CA ILE A 100 -4.13 -2.65 -3.19
C ILE A 100 -5.17 -3.49 -2.45
N GLU A 101 -5.69 -4.49 -3.16
CA GLU A 101 -6.59 -5.50 -2.60
C GLU A 101 -6.08 -6.91 -2.86
N GLU A 102 -6.61 -7.86 -2.10
CA GLU A 102 -6.22 -9.27 -2.18
C GLU A 102 -6.66 -9.92 -3.48
N ILE A 103 -5.81 -10.82 -4.00
CA ILE A 103 -6.17 -11.76 -5.04
C ILE A 103 -6.10 -13.18 -4.47
N ASP A 104 -6.67 -14.17 -5.20
CA ASP A 104 -6.60 -15.56 -4.79
C ASP A 104 -5.14 -16.04 -4.75
N GLY A 105 -4.81 -16.76 -3.70
CA GLY A 105 -3.49 -17.37 -3.53
C GLY A 105 -2.41 -16.49 -2.91
N VAL A 106 -2.69 -15.19 -2.67
CA VAL A 106 -1.74 -14.27 -2.01
C VAL A 106 -2.44 -13.53 -0.89
N SER A 107 -1.98 -13.73 0.34
CA SER A 107 -2.54 -13.08 1.52
C SER A 107 -2.25 -11.58 1.53
N LEU A 108 -3.29 -10.75 1.65
CA LEU A 108 -3.14 -9.30 1.81
C LEU A 108 -2.39 -8.96 3.10
N ARG A 109 -2.63 -9.70 4.18
CA ARG A 109 -1.93 -9.51 5.45
C ARG A 109 -0.43 -9.79 5.31
N TYR A 110 -0.04 -10.78 4.52
CA TYR A 110 1.36 -11.03 4.20
C TYR A 110 1.98 -9.84 3.47
N LEU A 111 1.30 -9.30 2.46
CA LEU A 111 1.77 -8.12 1.73
C LEU A 111 1.89 -6.90 2.64
N TYR A 112 0.95 -6.72 3.57
CA TYR A 112 0.99 -5.66 4.56
C TYR A 112 2.28 -5.71 5.39
N HIS A 113 2.66 -6.89 5.87
CA HIS A 113 3.88 -7.06 6.65
C HIS A 113 5.14 -6.95 5.80
N TYR A 114 5.15 -7.56 4.62
CA TYR A 114 6.29 -7.53 3.71
C TYR A 114 6.63 -6.11 3.26
N LEU A 115 5.63 -5.34 2.88
CA LEU A 115 5.83 -3.95 2.44
C LEU A 115 6.40 -3.04 3.53
N GLN A 116 6.27 -3.42 4.79
CA GLN A 116 6.85 -2.66 5.90
C GLN A 116 8.34 -2.90 6.09
N ILE A 117 8.91 -3.91 5.44
CA ILE A 117 10.33 -4.25 5.59
C ILE A 117 11.12 -4.15 4.29
N VAL A 118 10.47 -3.96 3.14
CA VAL A 118 11.17 -3.86 1.86
C VAL A 118 11.86 -2.50 1.74
N ASP A 119 13.09 -2.49 1.20
CA ASP A 119 13.83 -1.25 0.96
C ASP A 119 13.41 -0.65 -0.38
N VAL A 120 12.91 0.58 -0.35
CA VAL A 120 12.45 1.30 -1.56
C VAL A 120 13.21 2.61 -1.80
N LYS A 121 14.32 2.85 -1.10
CA LYS A 121 15.09 4.10 -1.23
C LYS A 121 15.44 4.42 -2.68
N ASP A 122 15.87 3.42 -3.43
CA ASP A 122 16.30 3.61 -4.82
C ASP A 122 15.13 3.76 -5.80
N LEU A 123 13.89 3.55 -5.34
CA LEU A 123 12.68 3.67 -6.15
C LEU A 123 12.00 5.03 -5.99
N ILE A 124 12.45 5.84 -5.04
CA ILE A 124 11.84 7.14 -4.73
C ILE A 124 12.62 8.24 -5.41
N HIS A 125 11.93 9.05 -6.21
CA HIS A 125 12.51 10.11 -7.03
C HIS A 125 11.72 11.42 -6.93
N GLY A 126 12.39 12.52 -7.34
CA GLY A 126 11.77 13.82 -7.49
C GLY A 126 12.05 14.79 -6.33
N ASN A 127 11.81 16.09 -6.56
CA ASN A 127 11.95 17.13 -5.54
C ASN A 127 10.94 16.96 -4.42
N ILE A 128 9.70 16.62 -4.77
CA ILE A 128 8.72 16.05 -3.85
C ILE A 128 8.91 14.54 -3.94
N PRO A 129 9.32 13.85 -2.85
CA PRO A 129 9.57 12.42 -2.91
C PRO A 129 8.35 11.67 -3.43
N LYS A 130 8.57 10.78 -4.40
CA LYS A 130 7.50 10.03 -5.04
C LYS A 130 7.90 8.59 -5.31
N LEU A 131 7.07 7.65 -4.85
CA LEU A 131 7.09 6.25 -5.25
C LEU A 131 6.03 6.09 -6.34
N ASN A 132 6.42 6.35 -7.60
CA ASN A 132 5.46 6.36 -8.70
C ASN A 132 4.88 4.96 -8.96
N GLN A 133 3.79 4.91 -9.73
CA GLN A 133 3.06 3.66 -9.98
C GLN A 133 3.93 2.59 -10.63
N SER A 134 4.77 2.96 -11.60
CA SER A 134 5.67 2.01 -12.26
C SER A 134 6.64 1.36 -11.28
N ASN A 135 7.32 2.16 -10.46
CA ASN A 135 8.26 1.65 -9.45
C ASN A 135 7.54 0.84 -8.37
N PHE A 136 6.34 1.26 -7.96
CA PHE A 136 5.53 0.54 -6.99
C PHE A 136 5.15 -0.86 -7.51
N ARG A 137 4.66 -0.95 -8.75
CA ARG A 137 4.28 -2.23 -9.37
C ARG A 137 5.44 -3.22 -9.49
N ASN A 138 6.66 -2.71 -9.61
CA ASN A 138 7.86 -3.54 -9.81
C ASN A 138 8.57 -3.92 -8.51
N ILE A 139 8.05 -3.59 -7.34
CA ILE A 139 8.55 -4.09 -6.05
C ILE A 139 8.47 -5.63 -6.05
N LYS A 140 9.54 -6.29 -5.62
CA LYS A 140 9.62 -7.75 -5.61
C LYS A 140 9.60 -8.35 -4.20
#